data_67568e72b70946377bd964495c87eb96
#
_entry.id   67568e72b70946377bd964495c87eb96
#
_cell.length_a   1.000
_cell.length_b   1.000
_cell.length_c   1.000
_cell.angle_alpha   90.00
_cell.angle_beta   90.00
_cell.angle_gamma   90.00
#
_symmetry.space_group_name_H-M   'P 1'
#
loop_
_entity.id
_entity.type
_entity.pdbx_description
1 polymer ?
#
loop_
_entity_poly.entity_id
_entity_poly.type
_entity_poly.pdbx_seq_one_letter_code
_entity_poly.pdbx_strand_id
1 'polypeptide(L)'
;DVAVTWGEITDEQVSKTGSFSVEGTVGKKKITVHVNMIDDVAALLNYSGVTQKGVKPQLPDVRPAVLPDGTVLAASFPVQWEEKNANVFQNVDEIVTVNGSADIFGKTIPVTASIRVQKEDIKIGSSVTNVAKLSQNINGSDTLEAIKDGKTAMSLNNDGGPNESAWSNWDASQKGTKEAELTFTFDTQQRIGEVVIHFAKDNNSIRFPDAGTTEIFVSETGKDGSWEKVEVKEHIGQEKDRVKAYRYEMAPVTATYVKVKVVNANATDTGNRKPCTAITEVELKKAEGTFKVNETAELAEVKVGERVLPKAAYTLDSYSVPETNVKVTAKAKDNASLTILPKHENVVRMILESENHKATKNFAVRMGEEET
;
A
#
# COMPACT_ATOMS: atom_id res chain seq x y z
N ASP A 1 26.39 8.75 -13.06
CA ASP A 1 27.52 8.18 -12.31
C ASP A 1 28.68 9.18 -12.36
N VAL A 2 29.35 9.37 -11.21
CA VAL A 2 30.49 10.24 -11.09
C VAL A 2 31.69 9.38 -10.67
N ALA A 3 32.79 9.48 -11.37
CA ALA A 3 34.01 8.75 -11.04
C ALA A 3 34.64 9.27 -9.74
N VAL A 4 35.05 8.36 -8.86
CA VAL A 4 35.74 8.64 -7.61
C VAL A 4 37.15 8.11 -7.71
N THR A 5 38.15 8.92 -7.34
CA THR A 5 39.52 8.46 -7.17
C THR A 5 39.73 8.15 -5.69
N TRP A 6 39.88 6.86 -5.36
CA TRP A 6 40.10 6.38 -4.00
C TRP A 6 41.56 6.36 -3.62
N GLY A 7 41.85 6.58 -2.35
CA GLY A 7 43.16 6.35 -1.77
C GLY A 7 43.55 4.87 -1.82
N GLU A 8 44.81 4.59 -1.65
CA GLU A 8 45.36 3.23 -1.66
C GLU A 8 44.88 2.45 -0.43
N ILE A 9 44.46 1.20 -0.64
CA ILE A 9 44.16 0.24 0.40
C ILE A 9 45.31 -0.75 0.48
N THR A 10 45.92 -0.87 1.65
CA THR A 10 47.07 -1.75 1.86
C THR A 10 46.67 -3.17 2.18
N ASP A 11 47.48 -4.16 1.84
CA ASP A 11 47.27 -5.57 2.21
C ASP A 11 47.16 -5.76 3.72
N GLU A 12 47.81 -4.94 4.53
CA GLU A 12 47.71 -4.99 5.99
C GLU A 12 46.30 -4.60 6.48
N GLN A 13 45.68 -3.61 5.85
CA GLN A 13 44.32 -3.16 6.19
C GLN A 13 43.25 -4.22 5.92
N VAL A 14 43.44 -5.07 4.90
CA VAL A 14 42.49 -6.12 4.52
C VAL A 14 42.86 -7.51 5.03
N SER A 15 43.98 -7.68 5.71
CA SER A 15 44.49 -8.99 6.16
C SER A 15 43.83 -9.51 7.44
N LYS A 16 43.12 -8.68 8.18
CA LYS A 16 42.47 -9.04 9.46
C LYS A 16 41.17 -8.26 9.66
N THR A 17 40.32 -8.81 10.52
CA THR A 17 39.09 -8.12 10.92
C THR A 17 39.38 -6.79 11.59
N GLY A 18 38.51 -5.83 11.38
CA GLY A 18 38.66 -4.47 11.91
C GLY A 18 37.95 -3.44 11.02
N SER A 19 38.15 -2.17 11.35
CA SER A 19 37.58 -1.06 10.59
C SER A 19 38.67 -0.07 10.23
N PHE A 20 38.59 0.47 9.01
CA PHE A 20 39.44 1.56 8.55
C PHE A 20 38.66 2.50 7.65
N SER A 21 39.20 3.67 7.39
CA SER A 21 38.61 4.65 6.49
C SER A 21 39.48 4.87 5.27
N VAL A 22 38.83 5.01 4.11
CA VAL A 22 39.48 5.35 2.85
C VAL A 22 38.97 6.70 2.39
N GLU A 23 39.85 7.63 2.13
CA GLU A 23 39.53 8.90 1.51
C GLU A 23 39.41 8.74 0.00
N GLY A 24 38.44 9.41 -0.61
CA GLY A 24 38.31 9.54 -2.05
C GLY A 24 38.11 10.98 -2.48
N THR A 25 38.32 11.26 -3.75
CA THR A 25 38.05 12.58 -4.32
C THR A 25 37.13 12.50 -5.51
N VAL A 26 36.16 13.44 -5.54
CA VAL A 26 35.24 13.68 -6.66
C VAL A 26 35.42 15.13 -7.10
N GLY A 27 36.15 15.34 -8.17
CA GLY A 27 36.58 16.68 -8.56
C GLY A 27 37.42 17.35 -7.46
N LYS A 28 36.87 18.41 -6.83
CA LYS A 28 37.55 19.13 -5.73
C LYS A 28 37.00 18.75 -4.33
N LYS A 29 36.04 17.84 -4.24
CA LYS A 29 35.43 17.42 -2.97
C LYS A 29 36.07 16.14 -2.45
N LYS A 30 36.34 16.10 -1.15
CA LYS A 30 36.76 14.89 -0.43
C LYS A 30 35.54 14.15 0.06
N ILE A 31 35.57 12.83 -0.02
CA ILE A 31 34.61 11.91 0.54
C ILE A 31 35.34 10.83 1.33
N THR A 32 34.70 10.25 2.33
CA THR A 32 35.27 9.17 3.15
C THR A 32 34.32 7.98 3.12
N VAL A 33 34.91 6.79 2.92
CA VAL A 33 34.20 5.51 3.08
C VAL A 33 34.78 4.80 4.29
N HIS A 34 33.90 4.29 5.15
CA HIS A 34 34.26 3.41 6.25
C HIS A 34 34.15 1.96 5.78
N VAL A 35 35.25 1.22 5.89
CA VAL A 35 35.36 -0.18 5.49
C VAL A 35 35.45 -1.03 6.75
N ASN A 36 34.56 -2.01 6.87
CA ASN A 36 34.61 -3.02 7.93
C ASN A 36 35.05 -4.35 7.32
N MET A 37 36.16 -4.87 7.80
CA MET A 37 36.63 -6.22 7.48
C MET A 37 36.04 -7.19 8.48
N ILE A 38 35.21 -8.10 8.02
CA ILE A 38 34.52 -9.11 8.82
C ILE A 38 34.84 -10.50 8.28
N ASP A 39 34.88 -11.48 9.16
CA ASP A 39 35.13 -12.89 8.83
C ASP A 39 33.93 -13.80 9.19
N ASP A 40 32.98 -13.31 9.95
CA ASP A 40 31.78 -14.05 10.32
C ASP A 40 30.55 -13.14 10.45
N VAL A 41 29.38 -13.75 10.24
CA VAL A 41 28.06 -13.15 10.46
C VAL A 41 27.27 -14.11 11.30
N ALA A 42 26.75 -13.66 12.44
CA ALA A 42 25.98 -14.49 13.36
C ALA A 42 24.52 -14.68 12.92
N ALA A 43 23.91 -13.65 12.30
CA ALA A 43 22.53 -13.65 11.83
C ALA A 43 22.29 -12.54 10.80
N LEU A 44 21.14 -12.62 10.14
CA LEU A 44 20.49 -11.47 9.49
C LEU A 44 19.34 -10.98 10.39
N LEU A 45 19.05 -9.67 10.37
CA LEU A 45 17.88 -9.16 11.07
C LEU A 45 16.61 -9.73 10.46
N ASN A 46 15.80 -10.38 11.29
CA ASN A 46 14.47 -10.81 10.91
C ASN A 46 13.60 -9.60 10.52
N TYR A 47 12.56 -9.85 9.74
CA TYR A 47 11.66 -8.82 9.24
C TYR A 47 10.26 -8.99 9.85
N SER A 48 9.54 -7.92 10.05
CA SER A 48 8.10 -7.92 10.30
C SER A 48 7.40 -6.90 9.41
N GLY A 49 6.16 -7.16 9.09
CA GLY A 49 5.38 -6.28 8.24
C GLY A 49 3.91 -6.65 8.20
N VAL A 50 3.16 -5.93 7.39
CA VAL A 50 1.73 -6.14 7.20
C VAL A 50 1.39 -6.37 5.75
N THR A 51 0.30 -7.09 5.49
CA THR A 51 -0.30 -7.21 4.17
C THR A 51 -1.81 -7.18 4.25
N GLN A 52 -2.46 -6.86 3.15
CA GLN A 52 -3.90 -6.96 3.01
C GLN A 52 -4.33 -8.43 2.88
N LYS A 53 -5.52 -8.74 3.40
CA LYS A 53 -6.17 -10.04 3.17
C LYS A 53 -6.14 -10.42 1.68
N GLY A 54 -5.62 -11.61 1.39
CA GLY A 54 -5.53 -12.16 0.03
C GLY A 54 -4.42 -11.58 -0.84
N VAL A 55 -3.55 -10.73 -0.29
CA VAL A 55 -2.46 -10.10 -1.03
C VAL A 55 -1.11 -10.65 -0.57
N LYS A 56 -0.28 -11.09 -1.53
CA LYS A 56 1.11 -11.48 -1.25
C LYS A 56 1.92 -10.24 -0.85
N PRO A 57 2.61 -10.23 0.31
CA PRO A 57 3.43 -9.10 0.72
C PRO A 57 4.66 -8.96 -0.18
N GLN A 58 5.12 -7.72 -0.34
CA GLN A 58 6.43 -7.46 -0.91
C GLN A 58 7.46 -7.50 0.22
N LEU A 59 8.36 -8.48 0.19
CA LEU A 59 9.43 -8.63 1.18
C LEU A 59 10.68 -7.87 0.73
N PRO A 60 11.53 -7.41 1.66
CA PRO A 60 12.77 -6.73 1.30
C PRO A 60 13.75 -7.70 0.63
N ASP A 61 14.38 -7.27 -0.45
CA ASP A 61 15.36 -8.08 -1.20
C ASP A 61 16.67 -8.30 -0.42
N VAL A 62 16.96 -7.45 0.57
CA VAL A 62 18.17 -7.50 1.38
C VAL A 62 17.88 -7.33 2.85
N ARG A 63 18.69 -7.93 3.74
CA ARG A 63 18.60 -7.72 5.19
C ARG A 63 19.97 -7.38 5.79
N PRO A 64 20.00 -6.49 6.81
CA PRO A 64 21.24 -6.17 7.54
C PRO A 64 21.83 -7.40 8.24
N ALA A 65 23.15 -7.52 8.20
CA ALA A 65 23.86 -8.56 8.93
C ALA A 65 24.19 -8.13 10.35
N VAL A 66 24.31 -9.12 11.23
CA VAL A 66 24.62 -8.93 12.65
C VAL A 66 25.84 -9.77 13.01
N LEU A 67 26.81 -9.15 13.65
CA LEU A 67 28.03 -9.81 14.16
C LEU A 67 27.75 -10.59 15.46
N PRO A 68 28.64 -11.54 15.86
CA PRO A 68 28.46 -12.32 17.11
C PRO A 68 28.37 -11.46 18.37
N ASP A 69 28.95 -10.29 18.40
CA ASP A 69 28.88 -9.33 19.50
C ASP A 69 27.58 -8.52 19.56
N GLY A 70 26.68 -8.70 18.58
CA GLY A 70 25.41 -7.99 18.44
C GLY A 70 25.46 -6.72 17.63
N THR A 71 26.61 -6.37 17.07
CA THR A 71 26.74 -5.19 16.20
C THR A 71 25.94 -5.40 14.90
N VAL A 72 24.99 -4.52 14.62
CA VAL A 72 24.25 -4.50 13.36
C VAL A 72 25.07 -3.71 12.34
N LEU A 73 25.39 -4.36 11.23
CA LEU A 73 26.16 -3.74 10.17
C LEU A 73 25.28 -2.84 9.29
N ALA A 74 25.87 -1.78 8.76
CA ALA A 74 25.23 -1.00 7.68
C ALA A 74 25.13 -1.82 6.37
N ALA A 75 25.98 -2.85 6.22
CA ALA A 75 25.93 -3.76 5.08
C ALA A 75 24.72 -4.70 5.17
N SER A 76 24.04 -4.87 4.05
CA SER A 76 22.91 -5.78 3.90
C SER A 76 23.21 -6.81 2.83
N PHE A 77 22.70 -8.02 3.02
CA PHE A 77 22.92 -9.14 2.11
C PHE A 77 21.63 -9.57 1.42
N PRO A 78 21.69 -10.01 0.16
CA PRO A 78 20.54 -10.51 -0.58
C PRO A 78 19.90 -11.71 0.12
N VAL A 79 18.57 -11.73 0.18
CA VAL A 79 17.79 -12.82 0.79
C VAL A 79 16.98 -13.52 -0.27
N GLN A 80 17.03 -14.84 -0.26
CA GLN A 80 16.14 -15.70 -1.02
C GLN A 80 14.98 -16.11 -0.12
N TRP A 81 13.81 -15.53 -0.36
CA TRP A 81 12.59 -15.83 0.37
C TRP A 81 11.87 -17.04 -0.21
N GLU A 82 11.29 -17.86 0.67
CA GLU A 82 10.37 -18.93 0.30
C GLU A 82 9.15 -18.35 -0.45
N GLU A 83 8.80 -18.94 -1.57
CA GLU A 83 7.61 -18.55 -2.32
C GLU A 83 6.33 -18.94 -1.58
N LYS A 84 5.48 -17.96 -1.28
CA LYS A 84 4.15 -18.16 -0.71
C LYS A 84 3.07 -17.67 -1.68
N ASN A 85 2.01 -18.44 -1.82
CA ASN A 85 0.83 -18.03 -2.58
C ASN A 85 -0.02 -17.04 -1.77
N ALA A 86 -0.76 -16.16 -2.45
CA ALA A 86 -1.67 -15.21 -1.81
C ALA A 86 -2.76 -15.87 -0.93
N ASN A 87 -3.08 -17.14 -1.19
CA ASN A 87 -4.08 -17.90 -0.43
C ASN A 87 -3.67 -18.21 1.02
N VAL A 88 -2.40 -18.07 1.40
CA VAL A 88 -1.98 -18.22 2.81
C VAL A 88 -2.21 -16.95 3.63
N PHE A 89 -2.53 -15.83 2.99
CA PHE A 89 -2.78 -14.53 3.65
C PHE A 89 -4.29 -14.20 3.70
N GLN A 90 -5.15 -15.17 4.07
CA GLN A 90 -6.61 -15.01 4.02
C GLN A 90 -7.24 -14.61 5.36
N ASN A 91 -6.60 -14.90 6.47
CA ASN A 91 -7.19 -14.69 7.78
C ASN A 91 -6.67 -13.39 8.40
N VAL A 92 -7.58 -12.44 8.60
CA VAL A 92 -7.23 -11.17 9.28
C VAL A 92 -6.75 -11.46 10.69
N ASP A 93 -5.74 -10.71 11.14
CA ASP A 93 -5.01 -10.82 12.42
C ASP A 93 -4.10 -12.07 12.54
N GLU A 94 -4.05 -12.92 11.54
CA GLU A 94 -3.07 -14.02 11.49
C GLU A 94 -1.68 -13.46 11.14
N ILE A 95 -0.65 -14.05 11.78
CA ILE A 95 0.75 -13.82 11.47
C ILE A 95 1.27 -15.00 10.67
N VAL A 96 1.62 -14.75 9.41
CA VAL A 96 2.21 -15.73 8.50
C VAL A 96 3.73 -15.59 8.52
N THR A 97 4.44 -16.67 8.83
CA THR A 97 5.89 -16.70 8.77
C THR A 97 6.34 -17.12 7.36
N VAL A 98 7.21 -16.32 6.77
CA VAL A 98 7.91 -16.62 5.52
C VAL A 98 9.38 -16.84 5.85
N ASN A 99 9.91 -18.03 5.49
CA ASN A 99 11.32 -18.32 5.69
C ASN A 99 12.15 -17.78 4.53
N GLY A 100 13.40 -17.45 4.83
CA GLY A 100 14.38 -17.01 3.84
C GLY A 100 15.79 -17.39 4.27
N SER A 101 16.74 -17.22 3.38
CA SER A 101 18.15 -17.43 3.67
C SER A 101 19.03 -16.56 2.79
N ALA A 102 20.26 -16.35 3.24
CA ALA A 102 21.32 -15.74 2.44
C ALA A 102 22.59 -16.58 2.56
N ASP A 103 23.34 -16.68 1.48
CA ASP A 103 24.67 -17.30 1.49
C ASP A 103 25.73 -16.23 1.73
N ILE A 104 26.39 -16.33 2.88
CA ILE A 104 27.40 -15.36 3.33
C ILE A 104 28.66 -16.12 3.73
N PHE A 105 29.77 -15.84 3.07
CA PHE A 105 31.06 -16.50 3.30
C PHE A 105 30.99 -18.05 3.25
N GLY A 106 30.15 -18.58 2.34
CA GLY A 106 29.95 -20.02 2.21
C GLY A 106 29.08 -20.67 3.31
N LYS A 107 28.45 -19.86 4.17
CA LYS A 107 27.46 -20.30 5.16
C LYS A 107 26.06 -19.85 4.74
N THR A 108 25.09 -20.73 4.85
CA THR A 108 23.68 -20.38 4.67
C THR A 108 23.12 -19.83 5.99
N ILE A 109 22.82 -18.55 6.04
CA ILE A 109 22.26 -17.84 7.20
C ILE A 109 20.73 -17.78 7.04
N PRO A 110 19.96 -18.36 7.95
CA PRO A 110 18.49 -18.29 7.91
C PRO A 110 18.00 -16.91 8.37
N VAL A 111 16.87 -16.50 7.83
CA VAL A 111 16.15 -15.30 8.21
C VAL A 111 14.66 -15.55 8.11
N THR A 112 13.83 -14.86 8.90
CA THR A 112 12.38 -14.99 8.84
C THR A 112 11.71 -13.63 8.67
N ALA A 113 10.55 -13.66 7.99
CA ALA A 113 9.63 -12.53 7.93
C ALA A 113 8.31 -12.92 8.60
N SER A 114 7.85 -12.13 9.56
CA SER A 114 6.56 -12.28 10.23
C SER A 114 5.58 -11.27 9.64
N ILE A 115 4.61 -11.74 8.87
CA ILE A 115 3.68 -10.89 8.12
C ILE A 115 2.30 -10.99 8.74
N ARG A 116 1.81 -9.90 9.31
CA ARG A 116 0.47 -9.81 9.86
C ARG A 116 -0.54 -9.46 8.76
N VAL A 117 -1.55 -10.29 8.63
CA VAL A 117 -2.65 -10.05 7.68
C VAL A 117 -3.63 -9.06 8.28
N GLN A 118 -3.91 -7.96 7.60
CA GLN A 118 -4.85 -6.95 8.09
C GLN A 118 -5.93 -6.61 7.07
N LYS A 119 -7.05 -6.12 7.59
CA LYS A 119 -8.01 -5.37 6.81
C LYS A 119 -7.47 -3.94 6.68
N GLU A 120 -7.34 -3.49 5.45
CA GLU A 120 -6.94 -2.12 5.16
C GLU A 120 -8.01 -1.14 5.64
N ASP A 121 -7.61 -0.07 6.30
CA ASP A 121 -8.49 1.05 6.63
C ASP A 121 -8.53 1.99 5.43
N ILE A 122 -9.69 2.03 4.76
CA ILE A 122 -9.86 2.77 3.50
C ILE A 122 -10.41 4.15 3.80
N LYS A 123 -9.68 5.17 3.33
CA LYS A 123 -10.15 6.55 3.28
C LYS A 123 -10.44 6.94 1.84
N ILE A 124 -11.62 7.53 1.63
CA ILE A 124 -11.97 8.12 0.34
C ILE A 124 -11.35 9.51 0.27
N GLY A 125 -10.48 9.69 -0.71
CA GLY A 125 -9.76 10.93 -0.96
C GLY A 125 -10.43 11.81 -2.01
N SER A 126 -9.64 12.68 -2.63
CA SER A 126 -10.11 13.61 -3.66
C SER A 126 -10.43 12.92 -4.99
N SER A 127 -11.22 13.59 -5.83
CA SER A 127 -11.49 13.17 -7.21
C SER A 127 -10.22 13.28 -8.07
N VAL A 128 -10.07 12.33 -9.00
CA VAL A 128 -9.02 12.30 -10.03
C VAL A 128 -9.59 12.46 -11.44
N THR A 129 -10.85 12.77 -11.56
CA THR A 129 -11.53 12.88 -12.87
C THR A 129 -10.89 13.93 -13.76
N ASN A 130 -10.42 15.03 -13.18
CA ASN A 130 -9.81 16.15 -13.92
C ASN A 130 -8.57 15.75 -14.74
N VAL A 131 -7.86 14.70 -14.37
CA VAL A 131 -6.68 14.21 -15.13
C VAL A 131 -7.02 13.10 -16.13
N ALA A 132 -8.27 12.65 -16.19
CA ALA A 132 -8.71 11.64 -17.14
C ALA A 132 -8.92 12.22 -18.54
N LYS A 133 -8.61 11.42 -19.57
CA LYS A 133 -9.06 11.64 -20.94
C LYS A 133 -10.45 11.05 -21.08
N LEU A 134 -11.36 11.81 -21.66
CA LEU A 134 -12.77 11.43 -21.81
C LEU A 134 -13.09 10.91 -23.21
N SER A 135 -13.97 9.93 -23.28
CA SER A 135 -14.63 9.50 -24.51
C SER A 135 -16.06 9.04 -24.22
N GLN A 136 -16.89 9.02 -25.26
CA GLN A 136 -18.29 8.59 -25.20
C GLN A 136 -18.63 7.72 -26.41
N ASN A 137 -19.61 6.85 -26.27
CA ASN A 137 -20.07 5.98 -27.36
C ASN A 137 -21.23 6.56 -28.19
N ILE A 138 -21.64 7.80 -27.92
CA ILE A 138 -22.74 8.49 -28.59
C ILE A 138 -22.27 9.80 -29.24
N ASN A 139 -23.09 10.33 -30.17
CA ASN A 139 -22.90 11.64 -30.74
C ASN A 139 -23.79 12.67 -30.01
N GLY A 140 -23.53 12.85 -28.69
CA GLY A 140 -24.23 13.90 -27.91
C GLY A 140 -23.87 15.30 -28.41
N SER A 141 -24.81 16.22 -28.31
CA SER A 141 -24.62 17.61 -28.77
C SER A 141 -24.00 18.51 -27.72
N ASP A 142 -23.91 18.06 -26.47
CA ASP A 142 -23.46 18.85 -25.32
C ASP A 142 -22.01 18.57 -24.97
N THR A 143 -21.43 19.46 -24.18
CA THR A 143 -19.99 19.47 -23.88
C THR A 143 -19.56 18.32 -22.95
N LEU A 144 -18.85 17.35 -23.48
CA LEU A 144 -18.34 16.22 -22.70
C LEU A 144 -17.39 16.66 -21.55
N GLU A 145 -16.56 17.67 -21.78
CA GLU A 145 -15.62 18.18 -20.78
C GLU A 145 -16.27 18.78 -19.52
N ALA A 146 -17.57 19.12 -19.58
CA ALA A 146 -18.32 19.63 -18.42
C ALA A 146 -18.34 18.64 -17.24
N ILE A 147 -18.25 17.32 -17.50
CA ILE A 147 -18.32 16.31 -16.44
C ILE A 147 -17.05 16.17 -15.58
N LYS A 148 -16.02 16.98 -15.85
CA LYS A 148 -14.75 16.95 -15.10
C LYS A 148 -14.20 18.35 -14.78
N ASP A 149 -15.00 19.39 -14.93
CA ASP A 149 -14.57 20.78 -14.72
C ASP A 149 -14.62 21.24 -13.25
N GLY A 150 -15.05 20.37 -12.34
CA GLY A 150 -15.18 20.62 -10.91
C GLY A 150 -16.43 21.41 -10.53
N LYS A 151 -17.38 21.60 -11.48
CA LYS A 151 -18.61 22.36 -11.23
C LYS A 151 -19.83 21.44 -11.22
N THR A 152 -20.54 21.45 -10.12
CA THR A 152 -21.74 20.61 -9.94
C THR A 152 -23.06 21.36 -10.28
N ALA A 153 -23.02 22.66 -10.41
CA ALA A 153 -24.22 23.46 -10.68
C ALA A 153 -24.63 23.38 -12.16
N MET A 154 -25.94 23.31 -12.42
CA MET A 154 -26.49 23.37 -13.77
C MET A 154 -27.04 24.76 -14.05
N SER A 155 -26.77 25.27 -15.25
CA SER A 155 -27.42 26.46 -15.78
C SER A 155 -28.27 26.09 -16.97
N LEU A 156 -29.38 26.79 -17.16
CA LEU A 156 -30.28 26.63 -18.31
C LEU A 156 -30.01 27.72 -19.34
N ASN A 157 -30.15 27.36 -20.60
CA ASN A 157 -30.23 28.32 -21.72
C ASN A 157 -31.65 28.90 -21.85
N ASN A 158 -31.86 29.78 -22.80
CA ASN A 158 -33.16 30.42 -23.01
C ASN A 158 -34.28 29.46 -23.45
N ASP A 159 -33.92 28.30 -23.98
CA ASP A 159 -34.87 27.26 -24.43
C ASP A 159 -35.20 26.28 -23.33
N GLY A 160 -34.63 26.47 -22.11
CA GLY A 160 -34.83 25.64 -20.92
C GLY A 160 -34.05 24.35 -20.91
N GLY A 161 -33.14 24.11 -21.85
CA GLY A 161 -32.17 23.03 -21.87
C GLY A 161 -30.87 23.39 -21.11
N PRO A 162 -29.94 22.46 -20.95
CA PRO A 162 -28.64 22.77 -20.37
C PRO A 162 -27.85 23.67 -21.30
N ASN A 163 -27.08 24.59 -20.73
CA ASN A 163 -26.01 25.25 -21.45
C ASN A 163 -24.71 24.41 -21.34
N GLU A 164 -23.55 25.00 -21.60
CA GLU A 164 -22.25 24.34 -21.54
C GLU A 164 -21.86 23.82 -20.14
N SER A 165 -22.75 23.94 -19.14
CA SER A 165 -22.51 23.48 -17.75
C SER A 165 -22.80 21.99 -17.51
N ALA A 166 -23.27 21.27 -18.52
CA ALA A 166 -23.58 19.84 -18.39
C ALA A 166 -23.35 19.10 -19.72
N TRP A 167 -22.97 17.87 -19.62
CA TRP A 167 -23.10 16.89 -20.70
C TRP A 167 -24.51 16.31 -20.70
N SER A 168 -25.05 15.99 -21.88
CA SER A 168 -26.26 15.17 -21.99
C SER A 168 -26.18 14.19 -23.15
N ASN A 169 -26.97 13.13 -23.09
CA ASN A 169 -27.14 12.21 -24.21
C ASN A 169 -28.27 12.65 -25.15
N TRP A 170 -28.70 13.90 -25.08
CA TRP A 170 -29.64 14.46 -26.04
C TRP A 170 -29.03 14.53 -27.43
N ASP A 171 -29.82 14.11 -28.41
CA ASP A 171 -29.43 14.10 -29.80
C ASP A 171 -30.57 14.75 -30.62
N ALA A 172 -30.21 15.65 -31.51
CA ALA A 172 -31.15 16.38 -32.34
C ALA A 172 -32.01 15.46 -33.20
N SER A 173 -31.54 14.28 -33.55
CA SER A 173 -32.29 13.27 -34.31
C SER A 173 -33.37 12.59 -33.50
N GLN A 174 -33.35 12.70 -32.15
CA GLN A 174 -34.29 12.07 -31.19
C GLN A 174 -34.50 10.56 -31.38
N LYS A 175 -33.61 9.90 -32.08
CA LYS A 175 -33.67 8.47 -32.33
C LYS A 175 -33.00 7.71 -31.16
N GLY A 176 -33.59 7.92 -29.99
CA GLY A 176 -33.65 6.97 -28.92
C GLY A 176 -32.38 6.29 -28.45
N THR A 177 -31.31 7.04 -28.19
CA THR A 177 -30.26 6.50 -27.32
C THR A 177 -30.86 6.33 -25.91
N LYS A 178 -31.19 5.10 -25.54
CA LYS A 178 -31.71 4.81 -24.19
C LYS A 178 -30.61 4.83 -23.15
N GLU A 179 -29.39 4.71 -23.58
CA GLU A 179 -28.21 4.57 -22.72
C GLU A 179 -26.99 5.25 -23.35
N ALA A 180 -26.02 5.61 -22.53
CA ALA A 180 -24.74 6.11 -22.98
C ALA A 180 -23.61 5.56 -22.11
N GLU A 181 -22.44 5.40 -22.69
CA GLU A 181 -21.22 5.01 -22.00
C GLU A 181 -20.22 6.16 -22.02
N LEU A 182 -19.75 6.56 -20.86
CA LEU A 182 -18.71 7.56 -20.65
C LEU A 182 -17.46 6.84 -20.16
N THR A 183 -16.35 6.98 -20.87
CA THR A 183 -15.09 6.34 -20.52
C THR A 183 -14.06 7.36 -20.10
N PHE A 184 -13.45 7.10 -18.94
CA PHE A 184 -12.38 7.86 -18.32
C PHE A 184 -11.09 7.05 -18.45
N THR A 185 -10.09 7.60 -19.14
CA THR A 185 -8.79 6.95 -19.37
C THR A 185 -7.69 7.71 -18.64
N PHE A 186 -6.91 7.02 -17.84
CA PHE A 186 -5.80 7.57 -17.08
C PHE A 186 -4.45 7.19 -17.72
N ASP A 187 -3.46 8.06 -17.60
CA ASP A 187 -2.08 7.77 -18.06
C ASP A 187 -1.37 6.74 -17.14
N THR A 188 -1.81 6.64 -15.87
CA THR A 188 -1.36 5.64 -14.90
C THR A 188 -2.55 5.08 -14.16
N GLN A 189 -2.46 3.83 -13.70
CA GLN A 189 -3.52 3.19 -12.91
C GLN A 189 -3.93 4.07 -11.72
N GLN A 190 -5.24 4.17 -11.49
CA GLN A 190 -5.83 4.83 -10.34
C GLN A 190 -6.55 3.82 -9.48
N ARG A 191 -6.43 3.96 -8.16
CA ARG A 191 -7.19 3.16 -7.20
C ARG A 191 -8.41 3.95 -6.77
N ILE A 192 -9.60 3.53 -7.24
CA ILE A 192 -10.88 4.22 -7.04
C ILE A 192 -11.69 3.47 -5.98
N GLY A 193 -12.28 4.19 -5.03
CA GLY A 193 -13.13 3.63 -3.96
C GLY A 193 -14.55 4.18 -3.94
N GLU A 194 -14.82 5.25 -4.66
CA GLU A 194 -16.15 5.85 -4.76
C GLU A 194 -16.30 6.59 -6.08
N VAL A 195 -17.48 6.51 -6.67
CA VAL A 195 -17.88 7.36 -7.79
C VAL A 195 -19.07 8.21 -7.37
N VAL A 196 -19.02 9.53 -7.63
CA VAL A 196 -20.16 10.42 -7.45
C VAL A 196 -20.50 11.03 -8.79
N ILE A 197 -21.79 10.90 -9.17
CA ILE A 197 -22.31 11.46 -10.43
C ILE A 197 -23.35 12.50 -10.07
N HIS A 198 -23.16 13.72 -10.53
CA HIS A 198 -24.08 14.83 -10.36
C HIS A 198 -25.02 14.87 -11.57
N PHE A 199 -26.15 14.15 -11.46
CA PHE A 199 -27.19 14.17 -12.49
C PHE A 199 -28.01 15.43 -12.39
N ALA A 200 -28.37 15.96 -13.55
CA ALA A 200 -29.18 17.18 -13.66
C ALA A 200 -30.52 16.92 -14.37
N LYS A 201 -31.47 17.81 -14.17
CA LYS A 201 -32.75 17.86 -14.93
C LYS A 201 -32.99 19.25 -15.52
N ASP A 202 -33.64 19.31 -16.67
CA ASP A 202 -34.04 20.55 -17.32
C ASP A 202 -35.56 20.78 -17.28
N ASN A 203 -36.02 21.77 -18.02
CA ASN A 203 -37.47 22.04 -18.19
C ASN A 203 -38.10 21.24 -19.35
N ASN A 204 -37.28 20.51 -20.13
CA ASN A 204 -37.70 19.84 -21.35
C ASN A 204 -37.83 18.32 -21.18
N SER A 205 -36.75 17.58 -21.55
CA SER A 205 -36.74 16.12 -21.59
C SER A 205 -35.69 15.46 -20.68
N ILE A 206 -34.80 16.25 -20.09
CA ILE A 206 -33.77 15.69 -19.20
C ILE A 206 -34.39 15.37 -17.84
N ARG A 207 -34.17 14.14 -17.40
CA ARG A 207 -34.67 13.60 -16.14
C ARG A 207 -33.54 12.92 -15.38
N PHE A 208 -33.70 12.81 -14.06
CA PHE A 208 -32.82 11.96 -13.26
C PHE A 208 -33.01 10.50 -13.67
N PRO A 209 -31.93 9.72 -13.82
CA PRO A 209 -32.06 8.29 -14.08
C PRO A 209 -32.76 7.57 -12.93
N ASP A 210 -33.40 6.45 -13.23
CA ASP A 210 -34.02 5.61 -12.22
C ASP A 210 -32.94 4.95 -11.33
N ALA A 211 -33.26 4.71 -10.06
CA ALA A 211 -32.37 4.05 -9.12
C ALA A 211 -31.92 2.67 -9.65
N GLY A 212 -30.65 2.33 -9.43
CA GLY A 212 -30.08 1.04 -9.81
C GLY A 212 -29.85 0.82 -11.31
N THR A 213 -30.00 1.85 -12.14
CA THR A 213 -29.81 1.71 -13.60
C THR A 213 -28.42 2.11 -14.08
N THR A 214 -27.65 2.84 -13.27
CA THR A 214 -26.27 3.20 -13.58
C THR A 214 -25.34 2.03 -13.28
N GLU A 215 -24.43 1.73 -14.21
CA GLU A 215 -23.45 0.67 -14.06
C GLU A 215 -22.04 1.25 -14.20
N ILE A 216 -21.12 0.72 -13.40
CA ILE A 216 -19.70 1.11 -13.41
C ILE A 216 -18.88 -0.11 -13.81
N PHE A 217 -17.96 0.09 -14.75
CA PHE A 217 -17.02 -0.93 -15.22
C PHE A 217 -15.60 -0.41 -15.13
N VAL A 218 -14.66 -1.32 -14.94
CA VAL A 218 -13.23 -1.03 -14.95
C VAL A 218 -12.48 -1.93 -15.89
N SER A 219 -11.33 -1.47 -16.38
CA SER A 219 -10.44 -2.27 -17.21
C SER A 219 -9.00 -1.80 -17.07
N GLU A 220 -8.05 -2.70 -17.20
CA GLU A 220 -6.63 -2.37 -17.31
C GLU A 220 -6.24 -1.95 -18.73
N THR A 221 -6.88 -2.51 -19.74
CA THR A 221 -6.49 -2.34 -21.14
C THR A 221 -7.46 -1.55 -22.01
N GLY A 222 -8.70 -1.40 -21.57
CA GLY A 222 -9.79 -0.74 -22.30
C GLY A 222 -10.31 -1.53 -23.51
N LYS A 223 -9.82 -2.74 -23.76
CA LYS A 223 -10.21 -3.59 -24.91
C LYS A 223 -11.53 -4.31 -24.67
N ASP A 224 -12.20 -4.68 -25.75
CA ASP A 224 -13.39 -5.53 -25.67
C ASP A 224 -13.07 -6.83 -24.93
N GLY A 225 -13.97 -7.25 -24.05
CA GLY A 225 -13.81 -8.43 -23.19
C GLY A 225 -12.92 -8.24 -21.96
N SER A 226 -12.31 -7.06 -21.77
CA SER A 226 -11.50 -6.75 -20.56
C SER A 226 -12.24 -5.93 -19.52
N TRP A 227 -13.50 -5.62 -19.74
CA TRP A 227 -14.31 -4.81 -18.83
C TRP A 227 -14.96 -5.66 -17.77
N GLU A 228 -14.72 -5.31 -16.52
CA GLU A 228 -15.30 -5.95 -15.35
C GLU A 228 -16.32 -5.00 -14.70
N LYS A 229 -17.53 -5.50 -14.46
CA LYS A 229 -18.56 -4.74 -13.75
C LYS A 229 -18.20 -4.66 -12.27
N VAL A 230 -18.28 -3.45 -11.72
CA VAL A 230 -18.01 -3.20 -10.30
C VAL A 230 -19.32 -3.30 -9.51
N GLU A 231 -19.29 -4.09 -8.43
CA GLU A 231 -20.40 -4.12 -7.47
C GLU A 231 -20.40 -2.84 -6.65
N VAL A 232 -21.54 -2.13 -6.65
CA VAL A 232 -21.68 -0.84 -6.00
C VAL A 232 -22.90 -0.79 -5.07
N LYS A 233 -22.79 0.03 -4.02
CA LYS A 233 -23.91 0.43 -3.20
C LYS A 233 -24.30 1.87 -3.53
N GLU A 234 -25.49 2.04 -4.11
CA GLU A 234 -25.99 3.34 -4.54
C GLU A 234 -26.62 4.12 -3.38
N HIS A 235 -26.30 5.40 -3.33
CA HIS A 235 -26.90 6.39 -2.41
C HIS A 235 -27.33 7.62 -3.21
N ILE A 236 -28.63 7.92 -3.22
CA ILE A 236 -29.17 9.06 -3.96
C ILE A 236 -29.39 10.23 -3.00
N GLY A 237 -28.77 11.35 -3.30
CA GLY A 237 -28.89 12.60 -2.55
C GLY A 237 -30.21 13.32 -2.81
N GLN A 238 -30.46 14.36 -2.03
CA GLN A 238 -31.61 15.24 -2.25
C GLN A 238 -31.37 16.16 -3.44
N GLU A 239 -32.44 16.52 -4.12
CA GLU A 239 -32.38 17.49 -5.20
C GLU A 239 -32.08 18.89 -4.64
N LYS A 240 -31.08 19.54 -5.24
CA LYS A 240 -30.77 20.95 -5.01
C LYS A 240 -30.47 21.60 -6.35
N ASP A 241 -31.13 22.71 -6.64
CA ASP A 241 -30.87 23.51 -7.84
C ASP A 241 -30.83 22.65 -9.13
N ARG A 242 -31.83 21.74 -9.28
CA ARG A 242 -31.98 20.82 -10.42
C ARG A 242 -30.91 19.72 -10.51
N VAL A 243 -30.08 19.53 -9.50
CA VAL A 243 -29.03 18.53 -9.48
C VAL A 243 -29.24 17.56 -8.31
N LYS A 244 -28.94 16.28 -8.53
CA LYS A 244 -28.85 15.25 -7.52
C LYS A 244 -27.49 14.53 -7.61
N ALA A 245 -26.80 14.40 -6.50
CA ALA A 245 -25.62 13.56 -6.41
C ALA A 245 -26.00 12.10 -6.18
N TYR A 246 -25.62 11.22 -7.09
CA TYR A 246 -25.72 9.77 -6.93
C TYR A 246 -24.33 9.26 -6.57
N ARG A 247 -24.18 8.73 -5.36
CA ARG A 247 -22.93 8.21 -4.82
C ARG A 247 -22.90 6.69 -4.89
N TYR A 248 -21.88 6.15 -5.50
CA TYR A 248 -21.64 4.72 -5.69
C TYR A 248 -20.44 4.31 -4.86
N GLU A 249 -20.71 3.71 -3.69
CA GLU A 249 -19.70 3.16 -2.80
C GLU A 249 -19.29 1.77 -3.27
N MET A 250 -18.00 1.49 -3.33
CA MET A 250 -17.46 0.22 -3.84
C MET A 250 -16.24 -0.25 -3.06
N ALA A 251 -15.94 -1.54 -3.15
CA ALA A 251 -14.60 -2.02 -2.78
C ALA A 251 -13.56 -1.35 -3.69
N PRO A 252 -12.42 -0.87 -3.17
CA PRO A 252 -11.42 -0.22 -3.99
C PRO A 252 -10.95 -1.08 -5.16
N VAL A 253 -10.99 -0.51 -6.35
CA VAL A 253 -10.51 -1.14 -7.59
C VAL A 253 -9.37 -0.32 -8.19
N THR A 254 -8.38 -1.00 -8.76
CA THR A 254 -7.27 -0.36 -9.47
C THR A 254 -7.46 -0.55 -10.97
N ALA A 255 -7.51 0.55 -11.71
CA ALA A 255 -7.79 0.51 -13.14
C ALA A 255 -7.11 1.67 -13.91
N THR A 256 -6.81 1.44 -15.18
CA THR A 256 -6.42 2.47 -16.14
C THR A 256 -7.64 3.09 -16.83
N TYR A 257 -8.72 2.30 -16.95
CA TYR A 257 -9.96 2.72 -17.60
C TYR A 257 -11.14 2.53 -16.65
N VAL A 258 -11.97 3.56 -16.53
CA VAL A 258 -13.26 3.50 -15.82
C VAL A 258 -14.35 3.87 -16.81
N LYS A 259 -15.41 3.07 -16.87
CA LYS A 259 -16.58 3.34 -17.71
C LYS A 259 -17.81 3.48 -16.83
N VAL A 260 -18.55 4.52 -17.06
CA VAL A 260 -19.89 4.75 -16.47
C VAL A 260 -20.91 4.58 -17.56
N LYS A 261 -21.82 3.63 -17.39
CA LYS A 261 -22.98 3.42 -18.24
C LYS A 261 -24.21 3.99 -17.58
N VAL A 262 -24.83 4.98 -18.22
CA VAL A 262 -26.05 5.64 -17.75
C VAL A 262 -27.24 5.26 -18.63
N VAL A 263 -28.39 5.07 -18.03
CA VAL A 263 -29.63 4.70 -18.70
C VAL A 263 -30.68 5.77 -18.43
N ASN A 264 -31.37 6.22 -19.49
CA ASN A 264 -32.42 7.23 -19.37
C ASN A 264 -33.56 6.76 -18.47
N ALA A 265 -34.14 7.70 -17.73
CA ALA A 265 -35.33 7.45 -16.93
C ALA A 265 -36.46 6.84 -17.76
N ASN A 266 -37.23 5.93 -17.17
CA ASN A 266 -38.42 5.33 -17.79
C ASN A 266 -39.67 6.21 -17.57
N ALA A 267 -39.53 7.53 -17.78
CA ALA A 267 -40.59 8.49 -17.58
C ALA A 267 -41.61 8.44 -18.74
N THR A 268 -42.88 8.49 -18.39
CA THR A 268 -44.01 8.40 -19.36
C THR A 268 -44.64 9.75 -19.73
N ASP A 269 -44.29 10.82 -19.01
CA ASP A 269 -44.96 12.11 -19.05
C ASP A 269 -44.25 13.23 -19.82
N THR A 270 -43.30 12.88 -20.68
CA THR A 270 -42.48 13.85 -21.43
C THR A 270 -43.15 14.38 -22.71
N GLY A 271 -44.43 14.15 -22.90
CA GLY A 271 -45.12 14.48 -24.13
C GLY A 271 -44.55 13.73 -25.34
N ASN A 272 -44.20 14.44 -26.41
CA ASN A 272 -43.59 13.80 -27.59
C ASN A 272 -42.06 13.62 -27.50
N ARG A 273 -41.43 13.99 -26.38
CA ARG A 273 -39.99 13.92 -26.21
C ARG A 273 -39.60 12.73 -25.36
N LYS A 274 -38.59 11.98 -25.80
CA LYS A 274 -38.02 10.88 -25.02
C LYS A 274 -37.17 11.43 -23.88
N PRO A 275 -37.14 10.77 -22.70
CA PRO A 275 -36.25 11.13 -21.62
C PRO A 275 -34.81 11.07 -22.05
N CYS A 276 -34.02 12.05 -21.58
CA CYS A 276 -32.56 12.10 -21.70
C CYS A 276 -31.92 12.17 -20.31
N THR A 277 -30.64 11.90 -20.24
CA THR A 277 -29.84 12.05 -19.03
C THR A 277 -28.82 13.15 -19.21
N ALA A 278 -28.61 13.99 -18.20
CA ALA A 278 -27.54 14.99 -18.16
C ALA A 278 -26.74 14.86 -16.88
N ILE A 279 -25.45 15.19 -17.00
CA ILE A 279 -24.47 15.13 -15.93
C ILE A 279 -23.69 16.43 -15.91
N THR A 280 -23.60 17.07 -14.74
CA THR A 280 -22.79 18.27 -14.53
C THR A 280 -21.37 17.94 -14.08
N GLU A 281 -21.18 16.85 -13.33
CA GLU A 281 -19.86 16.44 -12.84
C GLU A 281 -19.83 14.93 -12.53
N VAL A 282 -18.68 14.31 -12.77
CA VAL A 282 -18.36 12.95 -12.30
C VAL A 282 -17.11 13.01 -11.43
N GLU A 283 -17.21 12.55 -10.20
CA GLU A 283 -16.08 12.47 -9.30
C GLU A 283 -15.65 11.01 -9.16
N LEU A 284 -14.50 10.64 -9.71
CA LEU A 284 -13.83 9.36 -9.47
C LEU A 284 -12.89 9.56 -8.30
N LYS A 285 -13.29 9.14 -7.10
CA LYS A 285 -12.56 9.42 -5.87
C LYS A 285 -11.55 8.33 -5.53
N LYS A 286 -10.34 8.74 -5.22
CA LYS A 286 -9.27 7.84 -4.80
C LYS A 286 -9.63 7.07 -3.54
N ALA A 287 -9.18 5.82 -3.48
CA ALA A 287 -9.13 5.04 -2.27
C ALA A 287 -7.70 5.02 -1.73
N GLU A 288 -7.50 5.57 -0.54
CA GLU A 288 -6.23 5.52 0.17
C GLU A 288 -6.36 4.53 1.32
N GLY A 289 -5.53 3.50 1.30
CA GLY A 289 -5.53 2.48 2.35
C GLY A 289 -4.36 2.66 3.31
N THR A 290 -4.64 2.44 4.58
CA THR A 290 -3.63 2.44 5.62
C THR A 290 -3.74 1.18 6.46
N PHE A 291 -2.60 0.72 6.98
CA PHE A 291 -2.55 -0.38 7.93
C PHE A 291 -2.18 0.17 9.31
N LYS A 292 -2.74 -0.46 10.35
CA LYS A 292 -2.22 -0.30 11.69
C LYS A 292 -0.89 -1.02 11.79
N VAL A 293 0.19 -0.29 12.01
CA VAL A 293 1.55 -0.81 12.14
C VAL A 293 2.00 -0.58 13.58
N ASN A 294 2.59 -1.60 14.20
CA ASN A 294 3.14 -1.46 15.54
C ASN A 294 4.41 -0.62 15.53
N GLU A 295 4.49 0.35 16.46
CA GLU A 295 5.59 1.32 16.56
C GLU A 295 6.59 0.98 17.67
N THR A 296 6.34 -0.07 18.47
CA THR A 296 7.18 -0.44 19.60
C THR A 296 8.01 -1.69 19.31
N ALA A 297 9.21 -1.74 19.86
CA ALA A 297 10.10 -2.90 19.86
C ALA A 297 10.21 -3.44 21.30
N GLU A 298 9.28 -4.31 21.69
CA GLU A 298 9.15 -4.82 23.05
C GLU A 298 9.18 -6.35 23.11
N LEU A 299 9.73 -6.88 24.20
CA LEU A 299 9.66 -8.31 24.54
C LEU A 299 8.32 -8.62 25.23
N ALA A 300 7.68 -9.71 24.81
CA ALA A 300 6.52 -10.28 25.50
C ALA A 300 6.93 -11.34 26.51
N GLU A 301 7.93 -12.13 26.18
CA GLU A 301 8.41 -13.24 27.02
C GLU A 301 9.89 -13.52 26.73
N VAL A 302 10.68 -13.84 27.76
CA VAL A 302 12.01 -14.44 27.64
C VAL A 302 12.08 -15.64 28.57
N LYS A 303 12.56 -16.78 28.06
CA LYS A 303 12.77 -18.01 28.81
C LYS A 303 14.24 -18.41 28.79
N VAL A 304 14.72 -18.82 29.94
CA VAL A 304 16.02 -19.47 30.14
C VAL A 304 15.77 -20.89 30.57
N GLY A 305 15.96 -21.87 29.68
CA GLY A 305 15.40 -23.20 29.84
C GLY A 305 13.88 -23.14 29.97
N GLU A 306 13.34 -23.67 31.06
CA GLU A 306 11.89 -23.62 31.34
C GLU A 306 11.48 -22.39 32.16
N ARG A 307 12.42 -21.64 32.69
CA ARG A 307 12.16 -20.48 33.55
C ARG A 307 11.84 -19.24 32.73
N VAL A 308 10.70 -18.61 33.00
CA VAL A 308 10.34 -17.31 32.45
C VAL A 308 10.99 -16.20 33.27
N LEU A 309 11.70 -15.29 32.64
CA LEU A 309 12.27 -14.14 33.34
C LEU A 309 11.17 -13.17 33.80
N PRO A 310 11.40 -12.44 34.92
CA PRO A 310 10.43 -11.46 35.40
C PRO A 310 10.23 -10.34 34.37
N LYS A 311 9.01 -9.82 34.26
CA LYS A 311 8.70 -8.73 33.26
C LYS A 311 9.57 -7.48 33.46
N ALA A 312 10.01 -7.18 34.68
CA ALA A 312 10.92 -6.08 34.96
C ALA A 312 12.26 -6.23 34.23
N ALA A 313 12.74 -7.47 34.00
CA ALA A 313 13.95 -7.73 33.23
C ALA A 313 13.86 -7.15 31.80
N TYR A 314 12.67 -7.12 31.20
CA TYR A 314 12.49 -6.67 29.82
C TYR A 314 12.65 -5.16 29.63
N THR A 315 12.69 -4.39 30.73
CA THR A 315 12.96 -2.95 30.70
C THR A 315 14.45 -2.63 30.68
N LEU A 316 15.29 -3.62 31.01
CA LEU A 316 16.74 -3.50 31.04
C LEU A 316 17.34 -3.78 29.66
N ASP A 317 18.62 -3.47 29.51
CA ASP A 317 19.40 -3.83 28.31
C ASP A 317 20.01 -5.25 28.43
N SER A 318 20.17 -5.74 29.67
CA SER A 318 20.63 -7.11 29.94
C SER A 318 20.11 -7.63 31.27
N TYR A 319 20.06 -8.97 31.39
CA TYR A 319 19.72 -9.67 32.63
C TYR A 319 20.66 -10.84 32.83
N SER A 320 21.25 -10.95 34.02
CA SER A 320 22.16 -12.01 34.36
C SER A 320 21.44 -13.23 35.00
N VAL A 321 21.87 -14.42 34.66
CA VAL A 321 21.32 -15.67 35.15
C VAL A 321 22.42 -16.68 35.51
N PRO A 322 22.25 -17.53 36.56
CA PRO A 322 23.27 -18.49 36.94
C PRO A 322 23.37 -19.69 35.97
N GLU A 323 22.37 -19.92 35.16
CA GLU A 323 22.36 -21.03 34.21
C GLU A 323 23.42 -20.81 33.12
N THR A 324 24.08 -21.88 32.64
CA THR A 324 25.17 -21.79 31.62
C THR A 324 24.85 -22.53 30.33
N ASN A 325 24.20 -23.70 30.41
CA ASN A 325 24.02 -24.61 29.27
C ASN A 325 22.55 -24.90 28.96
N VAL A 326 21.72 -23.87 29.04
CA VAL A 326 20.30 -23.94 28.71
C VAL A 326 19.99 -23.08 27.49
N LYS A 327 18.95 -23.44 26.77
CA LYS A 327 18.45 -22.70 25.64
C LYS A 327 17.74 -21.42 26.12
N VAL A 328 18.04 -20.30 25.48
CA VAL A 328 17.29 -19.06 25.67
C VAL A 328 16.32 -18.90 24.49
N THR A 329 15.06 -18.62 24.80
CA THR A 329 14.01 -18.33 23.81
C THR A 329 13.29 -17.05 24.19
N ALA A 330 12.69 -16.38 23.24
CA ALA A 330 11.93 -15.17 23.50
C ALA A 330 10.79 -15.01 22.50
N LYS A 331 9.83 -14.17 22.87
CA LYS A 331 8.75 -13.71 22.01
C LYS A 331 8.72 -12.19 22.01
N ALA A 332 8.57 -11.61 20.83
CA ALA A 332 8.29 -10.19 20.69
C ALA A 332 6.81 -9.92 20.94
N LYS A 333 6.49 -8.68 21.30
CA LYS A 333 5.13 -8.18 21.43
C LYS A 333 4.66 -7.57 20.11
N ASP A 334 3.37 -7.67 19.85
CA ASP A 334 2.66 -6.97 18.77
C ASP A 334 3.33 -7.06 17.37
N ASN A 335 3.82 -8.25 17.01
CA ASN A 335 4.49 -8.52 15.74
C ASN A 335 5.78 -7.70 15.49
N ALA A 336 6.46 -7.22 16.53
CA ALA A 336 7.83 -6.74 16.34
C ALA A 336 8.72 -7.90 15.86
N SER A 337 9.66 -7.66 14.97
CA SER A 337 10.62 -8.67 14.57
C SER A 337 11.61 -8.94 15.72
N LEU A 338 12.00 -10.19 15.87
CA LEU A 338 12.94 -10.63 16.90
C LEU A 338 14.02 -11.48 16.27
N THR A 339 15.27 -11.05 16.41
CA THR A 339 16.45 -11.81 16.01
C THR A 339 17.19 -12.24 17.25
N ILE A 340 17.31 -13.55 17.48
CA ILE A 340 18.07 -14.13 18.59
C ILE A 340 19.39 -14.64 18.04
N LEU A 341 20.49 -14.12 18.54
CA LEU A 341 21.81 -14.53 18.10
C LEU A 341 22.26 -15.84 18.78
N PRO A 342 23.10 -16.66 18.13
CA PRO A 342 23.79 -17.75 18.79
C PRO A 342 24.54 -17.24 20.03
N LYS A 343 24.64 -18.10 21.06
CA LYS A 343 25.40 -17.78 22.27
C LYS A 343 26.86 -17.48 21.91
N HIS A 344 27.35 -16.32 22.31
CA HIS A 344 28.73 -15.89 22.15
C HIS A 344 29.22 -15.33 23.48
N GLU A 345 30.39 -15.81 23.98
CA GLU A 345 30.98 -15.39 25.25
C GLU A 345 30.02 -15.47 26.47
N ASN A 346 29.25 -16.55 26.56
CA ASN A 346 28.18 -16.74 27.56
C ASN A 346 27.04 -15.71 27.51
N VAL A 347 26.88 -14.96 26.42
CA VAL A 347 25.80 -14.01 26.23
C VAL A 347 24.92 -14.44 25.05
N VAL A 348 23.62 -14.46 25.27
CA VAL A 348 22.61 -14.58 24.20
C VAL A 348 21.99 -13.22 23.97
N ARG A 349 22.20 -12.68 22.79
CA ARG A 349 21.71 -11.34 22.41
C ARG A 349 20.45 -11.44 21.57
N MET A 350 19.57 -10.47 21.73
CA MET A 350 18.31 -10.33 21.05
C MET A 350 18.20 -8.93 20.51
N ILE A 351 17.80 -8.83 19.25
CA ILE A 351 17.56 -7.54 18.58
C ILE A 351 16.11 -7.54 18.13
N LEU A 352 15.37 -6.54 18.59
CA LEU A 352 13.99 -6.30 18.20
C LEU A 352 13.92 -5.07 17.30
N GLU A 353 13.04 -5.13 16.31
CA GLU A 353 12.68 -4.00 15.46
C GLU A 353 11.15 -3.91 15.40
N SER A 354 10.60 -2.71 15.60
CA SER A 354 9.16 -2.48 15.48
C SER A 354 8.68 -2.78 14.05
N GLU A 355 7.39 -3.10 13.91
CA GLU A 355 6.79 -3.41 12.61
C GLU A 355 6.87 -2.23 11.61
N ASN A 356 6.94 -0.99 12.10
CA ASN A 356 7.15 0.21 11.27
C ASN A 356 8.64 0.55 11.04
N HIS A 357 9.57 -0.31 11.51
CA HIS A 357 11.03 -0.17 11.37
C HIS A 357 11.66 1.12 11.93
N LYS A 358 10.96 1.81 12.86
CA LYS A 358 11.43 3.08 13.43
C LYS A 358 11.99 2.95 14.84
N ALA A 359 11.63 1.90 15.56
CA ALA A 359 12.13 1.62 16.89
C ALA A 359 12.90 0.30 16.91
N THR A 360 14.02 0.28 17.63
CA THR A 360 14.82 -0.91 17.89
C THR A 360 15.08 -1.06 19.38
N LYS A 361 15.23 -2.30 19.85
CA LYS A 361 15.65 -2.61 21.20
C LYS A 361 16.63 -3.78 21.18
N ASN A 362 17.73 -3.62 21.91
CA ASN A 362 18.66 -4.69 22.18
C ASN A 362 18.41 -5.20 23.61
N PHE A 363 18.50 -6.53 23.78
CA PHE A 363 18.43 -7.17 25.07
C PHE A 363 19.40 -8.34 25.11
N ALA A 364 20.07 -8.55 26.24
CA ALA A 364 21.03 -9.63 26.39
C ALA A 364 20.75 -10.46 27.67
N VAL A 365 20.84 -11.78 27.55
CA VAL A 365 20.91 -12.70 28.70
C VAL A 365 22.37 -13.08 28.93
N ARG A 366 22.93 -12.71 30.09
CA ARG A 366 24.27 -13.06 30.53
C ARG A 366 24.19 -14.34 31.37
N MET A 367 24.86 -15.37 30.91
CA MET A 367 24.77 -16.70 31.50
C MET A 367 25.95 -17.03 32.40
N GLY A 368 25.73 -17.70 33.52
CA GLY A 368 26.80 -18.04 34.48
C GLY A 368 27.21 -16.91 35.43
N GLU A 369 26.34 -15.90 35.58
CA GLU A 369 26.53 -14.79 36.51
C GLU A 369 25.46 -14.82 37.62
N GLU A 370 25.70 -14.10 38.72
CA GLU A 370 24.65 -13.90 39.74
C GLU A 370 23.42 -13.21 39.13
N GLU A 371 22.26 -13.61 39.61
CA GLU A 371 20.98 -13.06 39.08
C GLU A 371 20.87 -11.57 39.37
N THR A 372 20.45 -10.79 38.36
CA THR A 372 20.30 -9.33 38.41
C THR A 372 19.22 -8.89 39.39
#